data_e6dd77fb9d2be7290403026ee51a6c7a
#
_entry.id   e6dd77fb9d2be7290403026ee51a6c7a
#
_cell.length_a   1.000
_cell.length_b   1.000
_cell.length_c   1.000
_cell.angle_alpha   90.00
_cell.angle_beta   90.00
_cell.angle_gamma   90.00
#
_symmetry.space_group_name_H-M   'P 1'
#
loop_
_entity.id
_entity.type
_entity.pdbx_description
1 polymer ?
#
loop_
_entity_poly.entity_id
_entity_poly.type
_entity_poly.pdbx_seq_one_letter_code
_entity_poly.pdbx_strand_id
1 'polypeptide(L)'
;MSATITSTTNNLNLKNAAGDLIPYSIYATGAFGTALGIGGKLDYSGSNLLSISLGNLNANLPIYIRTGNNGAINVNISAGTYTDVINLAWNYNICKVLSVLGACVGSWQGTGTGTDISTVTVTLVVSKNCAINSAQDVNFGSFALVGQFNPISQTITLTCTKGSTFNTYVTTGDNPVTNWQQMKLTSSTATDYLQYQLYQGTSGTTLWNATSMLPGTGTGTQQLVPFHALVNPNQSQRTPGSYQDNVSLVLVY
;
A
#
# COMPACT_ATOMS: atom_id res chain seq x y z
N MET A 1 -33.95 8.45 20.09
CA MET A 1 -33.16 9.13 19.06
C MET A 1 -32.65 8.11 18.04
N SER A 2 -32.72 8.45 16.78
CA SER A 2 -32.21 7.56 15.71
C SER A 2 -31.70 8.37 14.54
N ALA A 3 -30.81 7.77 13.74
CA ALA A 3 -30.38 8.34 12.47
C ALA A 3 -30.64 7.36 11.33
N THR A 4 -31.12 7.85 10.21
CA THR A 4 -31.32 7.05 8.99
C THR A 4 -30.25 7.44 7.98
N ILE A 5 -29.58 6.45 7.40
CA ILE A 5 -28.60 6.65 6.31
C ILE A 5 -29.40 6.99 5.04
N THR A 6 -29.40 8.26 4.63
CA THR A 6 -30.21 8.69 3.47
C THR A 6 -29.50 8.47 2.14
N SER A 7 -28.20 8.69 2.11
CA SER A 7 -27.35 8.46 0.94
C SER A 7 -25.88 8.44 1.32
N THR A 8 -25.02 7.98 0.40
CA THR A 8 -23.60 8.25 0.44
C THR A 8 -23.15 8.75 -0.93
N THR A 9 -22.08 9.54 -0.98
CA THR A 9 -21.63 10.16 -2.23
C THR A 9 -21.22 9.11 -3.28
N ASN A 10 -20.59 8.01 -2.84
CA ASN A 10 -20.06 6.97 -3.71
C ASN A 10 -20.72 5.59 -3.50
N ASN A 11 -21.97 5.57 -3.04
CA ASN A 11 -22.76 4.34 -2.86
C ASN A 11 -22.03 3.28 -2.01
N LEU A 12 -21.66 3.64 -0.77
CA LEU A 12 -20.91 2.80 0.18
C LEU A 12 -19.53 2.34 -0.34
N ASN A 13 -18.89 3.18 -1.13
CA ASN A 13 -17.51 3.00 -1.54
C ASN A 13 -16.68 4.24 -1.20
N LEU A 14 -15.53 4.01 -0.60
CA LEU A 14 -14.49 5.03 -0.50
C LEU A 14 -13.82 5.17 -1.87
N LYS A 15 -13.69 6.39 -2.38
CA LYS A 15 -13.14 6.68 -3.71
C LYS A 15 -11.95 7.62 -3.61
N ASN A 16 -10.91 7.34 -4.38
CA ASN A 16 -9.75 8.22 -4.52
C ASN A 16 -9.81 9.07 -5.81
N ALA A 17 -8.82 9.95 -5.98
CA ALA A 17 -8.71 10.80 -7.17
C ALA A 17 -8.47 10.00 -8.47
N ALA A 18 -7.89 8.82 -8.41
CA ALA A 18 -7.68 7.93 -9.56
C ALA A 18 -8.96 7.15 -9.95
N GLY A 19 -10.02 7.23 -9.14
CA GLY A 19 -11.28 6.53 -9.39
C GLY A 19 -11.34 5.11 -8.82
N ASP A 20 -10.30 4.65 -8.12
CA ASP A 20 -10.34 3.35 -7.43
C ASP A 20 -11.35 3.38 -6.29
N LEU A 21 -12.02 2.27 -6.06
CA LEU A 21 -13.09 2.13 -5.09
C LEU A 21 -12.75 1.06 -4.04
N ILE A 22 -13.02 1.38 -2.77
CA ILE A 22 -12.93 0.46 -1.65
C ILE A 22 -14.33 0.34 -1.04
N PRO A 23 -15.01 -0.80 -1.18
CA PRO A 23 -16.32 -1.00 -0.59
C PRO A 23 -16.21 -1.00 0.95
N TYR A 24 -17.20 -0.46 1.61
CA TYR A 24 -17.32 -0.50 3.05
C TYR A 24 -18.77 -0.78 3.48
N SER A 25 -18.93 -1.21 4.72
CA SER A 25 -20.22 -1.46 5.34
C SER A 25 -20.36 -0.66 6.63
N ILE A 26 -21.58 -0.23 6.92
CA ILE A 26 -21.93 0.51 8.13
C ILE A 26 -22.65 -0.46 9.08
N TYR A 27 -22.41 -0.33 10.37
CA TYR A 27 -23.00 -1.18 11.40
C TYR A 27 -23.49 -0.34 12.57
N ALA A 28 -24.59 -0.80 13.20
CA ALA A 28 -25.13 -0.17 14.39
C ALA A 28 -24.30 -0.43 15.65
N THR A 29 -23.52 -1.51 15.67
CA THR A 29 -22.71 -1.92 16.84
C THR A 29 -21.33 -2.36 16.44
N GLY A 30 -20.38 -2.25 17.37
CA GLY A 30 -18.99 -2.70 17.18
C GLY A 30 -18.84 -4.24 17.10
N ALA A 31 -19.91 -4.99 17.29
CA ALA A 31 -19.91 -6.43 17.04
C ALA A 31 -19.96 -6.79 15.55
N PHE A 32 -20.19 -5.80 14.67
CA PHE A 32 -20.23 -5.97 13.21
C PHE A 32 -21.20 -7.07 12.74
N GLY A 33 -22.40 -7.14 13.34
CA GLY A 33 -23.43 -8.11 13.00
C GLY A 33 -24.04 -7.85 11.62
N THR A 34 -25.28 -7.34 11.56
CA THR A 34 -25.95 -7.01 10.30
C THR A 34 -25.49 -5.66 9.77
N ALA A 35 -25.00 -5.64 8.52
CA ALA A 35 -24.64 -4.40 7.83
C ALA A 35 -25.88 -3.59 7.48
N LEU A 36 -25.77 -2.27 7.62
CA LEU A 36 -26.81 -1.31 7.25
C LEU A 36 -26.50 -0.77 5.85
N GLY A 37 -27.50 -0.84 4.99
CA GLY A 37 -27.47 -0.16 3.68
C GLY A 37 -28.06 1.23 3.73
N ILE A 38 -28.23 1.87 2.56
CA ILE A 38 -29.00 3.10 2.40
C ILE A 38 -30.44 2.84 2.83
N GLY A 39 -31.03 3.73 3.61
CA GLY A 39 -32.30 3.53 4.31
C GLY A 39 -32.18 2.82 5.67
N GLY A 40 -31.00 2.27 5.97
CA GLY A 40 -30.71 1.64 7.26
C GLY A 40 -30.76 2.61 8.42
N LYS A 41 -31.24 2.15 9.57
CA LYS A 41 -31.46 2.96 10.76
C LYS A 41 -30.45 2.62 11.86
N LEU A 42 -29.78 3.61 12.35
CA LEU A 42 -28.98 3.59 13.57
C LEU A 42 -29.91 3.99 14.73
N ASP A 43 -30.18 3.07 15.65
CA ASP A 43 -31.09 3.30 16.78
C ASP A 43 -30.29 3.47 18.07
N TYR A 44 -30.46 4.63 18.68
CA TYR A 44 -29.81 5.03 19.93
C TYR A 44 -30.79 5.11 21.10
N SER A 45 -31.99 4.59 20.95
CA SER A 45 -33.07 4.75 21.95
C SER A 45 -32.85 3.96 23.24
N GLY A 46 -32.07 2.89 23.20
CA GLY A 46 -31.78 2.02 24.36
C GLY A 46 -30.39 2.22 24.98
N SER A 47 -29.64 3.20 24.53
CA SER A 47 -28.25 3.38 24.99
C SER A 47 -28.15 4.41 26.10
N ASN A 48 -27.38 4.12 27.16
CA ASN A 48 -26.96 5.10 28.19
C ASN A 48 -26.02 6.18 27.64
N LEU A 49 -26.07 6.41 26.31
CA LEU A 49 -25.22 7.36 25.60
C LEU A 49 -25.63 8.83 25.77
N LEU A 50 -26.82 9.07 26.34
CA LEU A 50 -27.30 10.40 26.69
C LEU A 50 -26.98 10.70 28.16
N SER A 51 -25.79 11.17 28.44
CA SER A 51 -25.53 11.84 29.73
C SER A 51 -26.11 13.26 29.68
N ILE A 52 -27.26 13.45 30.28
CA ILE A 52 -27.87 14.76 30.43
C ILE A 52 -27.17 15.47 31.59
N SER A 53 -26.27 16.37 31.30
CA SER A 53 -25.76 17.38 32.23
C SER A 53 -26.52 18.69 32.01
N LEU A 54 -27.02 19.25 33.06
CA LEU A 54 -27.68 20.58 33.04
C LEU A 54 -26.71 21.62 32.46
N GLY A 55 -26.90 22.00 31.20
CA GLY A 55 -26.14 23.05 30.53
C GLY A 55 -25.51 22.72 29.20
N ASN A 56 -25.11 21.45 28.91
CA ASN A 56 -24.60 21.02 27.62
C ASN A 56 -25.09 19.61 27.30
N LEU A 57 -25.92 19.47 26.28
CA LEU A 57 -26.38 18.19 25.74
C LEU A 57 -25.32 17.68 24.72
N ASN A 58 -24.33 16.99 25.21
CA ASN A 58 -23.39 16.27 24.36
C ASN A 58 -23.72 14.76 24.36
N ALA A 59 -24.09 14.24 23.21
CA ALA A 59 -24.27 12.80 22.99
C ALA A 59 -23.17 12.27 22.09
N ASN A 60 -22.52 11.16 22.48
CA ASN A 60 -21.63 10.44 21.62
C ASN A 60 -22.44 9.33 20.92
N LEU A 61 -22.63 9.47 19.61
CA LEU A 61 -23.44 8.58 18.79
C LEU A 61 -22.53 7.82 17.82
N PRO A 62 -21.98 6.66 18.23
CA PRO A 62 -20.99 5.95 17.44
C PRO A 62 -21.61 5.37 16.17
N ILE A 63 -20.85 5.43 15.08
CA ILE A 63 -21.10 4.76 13.81
C ILE A 63 -19.93 3.82 13.60
N TYR A 64 -20.19 2.56 13.36
CA TYR A 64 -19.16 1.55 13.13
C TYR A 64 -19.04 1.27 11.64
N ILE A 65 -17.81 1.33 11.13
CA ILE A 65 -17.52 1.17 9.70
C ILE A 65 -16.46 0.10 9.53
N ARG A 66 -16.65 -0.76 8.53
CA ARG A 66 -15.69 -1.79 8.17
C ARG A 66 -15.49 -1.81 6.67
N THR A 67 -14.23 -1.81 6.22
CA THR A 67 -13.86 -1.92 4.81
C THR A 67 -13.86 -3.37 4.35
N GLY A 68 -14.24 -3.61 3.07
CA GLY A 68 -14.25 -4.92 2.43
C GLY A 68 -15.23 -5.92 3.02
N ASN A 69 -15.22 -7.15 2.51
CA ASN A 69 -15.92 -8.27 3.10
C ASN A 69 -15.12 -8.80 4.29
N ASN A 70 -15.68 -8.68 5.51
CA ASN A 70 -15.04 -9.09 6.75
C ASN A 70 -13.69 -8.43 7.05
N GLY A 71 -13.47 -7.19 6.56
CA GLY A 71 -12.24 -6.42 6.77
C GLY A 71 -11.13 -6.68 5.77
N ALA A 72 -11.30 -7.60 4.82
CA ALA A 72 -10.35 -7.83 3.75
C ALA A 72 -10.65 -6.90 2.55
N ILE A 73 -9.66 -6.16 2.10
CA ILE A 73 -9.74 -5.36 0.87
C ILE A 73 -9.18 -6.22 -0.26
N ASN A 74 -10.07 -6.92 -0.98
CA ASN A 74 -9.71 -7.80 -2.10
C ASN A 74 -9.77 -7.05 -3.44
N VAL A 75 -9.21 -5.84 -3.48
CA VAL A 75 -9.17 -5.03 -4.69
C VAL A 75 -7.75 -4.51 -4.91
N ASN A 76 -7.33 -4.49 -6.16
CA ASN A 76 -6.05 -3.90 -6.54
C ASN A 76 -6.22 -2.38 -6.65
N ILE A 77 -5.82 -1.65 -5.61
CA ILE A 77 -6.02 -0.22 -5.43
C ILE A 77 -4.69 0.54 -5.43
N SER A 78 -4.74 1.78 -5.90
CA SER A 78 -3.58 2.68 -5.87
C SER A 78 -3.42 3.34 -4.49
N ALA A 79 -2.21 3.83 -4.22
CA ALA A 79 -1.95 4.66 -3.06
C ALA A 79 -2.73 5.99 -3.16
N GLY A 80 -3.16 6.52 -2.04
CA GLY A 80 -3.88 7.78 -1.98
C GLY A 80 -4.90 7.85 -0.84
N THR A 81 -5.56 9.00 -0.77
CA THR A 81 -6.66 9.23 0.17
C THR A 81 -7.98 8.86 -0.49
N TYR A 82 -8.73 8.01 0.17
CA TYR A 82 -10.05 7.53 -0.23
C TYR A 82 -11.10 8.13 0.69
N THR A 83 -12.14 8.70 0.13
CA THR A 83 -13.20 9.35 0.90
C THR A 83 -14.59 8.97 0.41
N ASP A 84 -15.55 8.98 1.33
CA ASP A 84 -16.98 9.01 1.06
C ASP A 84 -17.66 9.89 2.08
N VAL A 85 -18.83 10.43 1.74
CA VAL A 85 -19.63 11.23 2.65
C VAL A 85 -20.97 10.54 2.88
N ILE A 86 -21.25 10.22 4.13
CA ILE A 86 -22.51 9.62 4.58
C ILE A 86 -23.45 10.75 4.99
N ASN A 87 -24.64 10.79 4.43
CA ASN A 87 -25.72 11.70 4.82
C ASN A 87 -26.67 11.00 5.77
N LEU A 88 -26.95 11.63 6.89
CA LEU A 88 -27.79 11.12 7.96
C LEU A 88 -28.98 12.06 8.20
N ALA A 89 -30.19 11.52 8.19
CA ALA A 89 -31.39 12.20 8.66
C ALA A 89 -31.71 11.77 10.10
N TRP A 90 -31.85 12.73 10.96
CA TRP A 90 -32.09 12.51 12.39
C TRP A 90 -33.55 12.52 12.74
N ASN A 91 -33.93 11.62 13.63
CA ASN A 91 -35.22 11.59 14.29
C ASN A 91 -34.99 11.55 15.81
N TYR A 92 -35.42 12.61 16.50
CA TYR A 92 -35.22 12.71 17.95
C TYR A 92 -36.42 13.36 18.63
N ASN A 93 -36.59 13.00 19.89
CA ASN A 93 -37.56 13.58 20.75
C ASN A 93 -36.89 13.88 22.10
N ILE A 94 -36.61 15.15 22.36
CA ILE A 94 -35.83 15.60 23.50
C ILE A 94 -36.65 16.59 24.34
N CYS A 95 -36.76 16.30 25.64
CA CYS A 95 -37.36 17.24 26.57
C CYS A 95 -36.43 18.41 26.89
N LYS A 96 -36.87 19.64 26.59
CA LYS A 96 -36.02 20.83 26.71
C LYS A 96 -35.80 21.33 28.13
N VAL A 97 -36.69 21.03 29.07
CA VAL A 97 -36.69 21.69 30.39
C VAL A 97 -36.41 20.73 31.53
N LEU A 98 -37.23 19.75 31.76
CA LEU A 98 -37.04 18.76 32.83
C LEU A 98 -37.90 17.53 32.56
N SER A 99 -37.35 16.35 32.78
CA SER A 99 -38.13 15.09 32.80
C SER A 99 -38.35 14.70 34.26
N VAL A 100 -39.58 14.74 34.70
CA VAL A 100 -40.00 14.29 36.04
C VAL A 100 -40.85 13.04 35.87
N LEU A 101 -40.43 11.94 36.47
CA LEU A 101 -41.12 10.63 36.39
C LEU A 101 -41.44 10.16 34.96
N GLY A 102 -40.56 10.44 34.03
CA GLY A 102 -40.73 10.06 32.62
C GLY A 102 -41.64 10.96 31.80
N ALA A 103 -42.23 12.01 32.40
CA ALA A 103 -43.02 13.02 31.70
C ALA A 103 -42.17 14.29 31.47
N CYS A 104 -42.23 14.84 30.28
CA CYS A 104 -41.58 16.11 29.95
C CYS A 104 -42.39 17.28 30.51
N VAL A 105 -41.79 18.01 31.42
CA VAL A 105 -42.36 19.28 31.93
C VAL A 105 -41.76 20.40 31.07
N GLY A 106 -42.41 20.73 29.99
CA GLY A 106 -41.97 21.69 28.99
C GLY A 106 -42.33 21.27 27.57
N SER A 107 -41.66 21.81 26.58
CA SER A 107 -41.87 21.41 25.19
C SER A 107 -40.91 20.29 24.79
N TRP A 108 -41.46 19.24 24.18
CA TRP A 108 -40.67 18.27 23.41
C TRP A 108 -40.14 18.95 22.15
N GLN A 109 -38.89 18.76 21.84
CA GLN A 109 -38.36 19.20 20.56
C GLN A 109 -38.32 18.03 19.61
N GLY A 110 -39.05 18.19 18.59
CA GLY A 110 -39.65 17.40 17.61
C GLY A 110 -38.81 16.50 16.76
N THR A 111 -39.55 15.82 15.91
CA THR A 111 -39.03 14.99 14.83
C THR A 111 -38.48 15.89 13.74
N GLY A 112 -37.17 15.86 13.53
CA GLY A 112 -36.56 16.39 12.33
C GLY A 112 -36.92 15.50 11.14
N THR A 113 -38.00 15.85 10.46
CA THR A 113 -38.33 15.21 9.19
C THR A 113 -37.62 15.98 8.07
N GLY A 114 -36.45 15.50 7.65
CA GLY A 114 -35.79 15.94 6.44
C GLY A 114 -35.01 17.26 6.48
N THR A 115 -35.01 17.98 7.61
CA THR A 115 -34.26 19.25 7.78
C THR A 115 -33.00 19.09 8.65
N ASP A 116 -32.99 18.12 9.55
CA ASP A 116 -31.84 17.87 10.41
C ASP A 116 -30.94 16.82 9.76
N ILE A 117 -30.22 17.24 8.75
CA ILE A 117 -29.25 16.42 8.05
C ILE A 117 -27.86 16.70 8.62
N SER A 118 -27.14 15.67 8.96
CA SER A 118 -25.70 15.75 9.23
C SER A 118 -24.92 14.90 8.25
N THR A 119 -23.67 15.25 8.09
CA THR A 119 -22.74 14.51 7.23
C THR A 119 -21.60 13.93 8.06
N VAL A 120 -21.18 12.72 7.70
CA VAL A 120 -19.98 12.07 8.22
C VAL A 120 -19.07 11.75 7.06
N THR A 121 -17.89 12.36 7.06
CA THR A 121 -16.85 12.03 6.08
C THR A 121 -16.05 10.85 6.59
N VAL A 122 -16.02 9.78 5.79
CA VAL A 122 -15.17 8.61 6.03
C VAL A 122 -13.91 8.77 5.19
N THR A 123 -12.76 8.64 5.83
CA THR A 123 -11.45 8.76 5.15
C THR A 123 -10.59 7.55 5.45
N LEU A 124 -9.95 7.02 4.41
CA LEU A 124 -8.95 5.95 4.50
C LEU A 124 -7.74 6.35 3.66
N VAL A 125 -6.54 6.13 4.19
CA VAL A 125 -5.29 6.41 3.48
C VAL A 125 -4.61 5.09 3.14
N VAL A 126 -4.35 4.88 1.86
CA VAL A 126 -3.52 3.77 1.34
C VAL A 126 -2.14 4.32 1.05
N SER A 127 -1.14 3.85 1.79
CA SER A 127 0.25 4.26 1.62
C SER A 127 0.90 3.54 0.44
N LYS A 128 1.91 4.18 -0.15
CA LYS A 128 2.83 3.52 -1.09
C LYS A 128 3.63 2.47 -0.33
N ASN A 129 3.83 1.33 -0.96
CA ASN A 129 4.72 0.29 -0.47
C ASN A 129 5.27 -0.52 -1.62
N CYS A 130 6.53 -0.93 -1.51
CA CYS A 130 7.19 -1.84 -2.42
C CYS A 130 7.97 -2.91 -1.65
N ALA A 131 7.98 -4.12 -2.16
CA ALA A 131 8.75 -5.23 -1.61
C ALA A 131 9.48 -5.99 -2.74
N ILE A 132 10.73 -6.35 -2.49
CA ILE A 132 11.46 -7.30 -3.32
C ILE A 132 11.03 -8.70 -2.87
N ASN A 133 10.44 -9.47 -3.80
CA ASN A 133 9.96 -10.82 -3.52
C ASN A 133 11.07 -11.86 -3.70
N SER A 134 11.89 -11.72 -4.77
CA SER A 134 13.06 -12.56 -4.99
C SER A 134 14.13 -11.85 -5.81
N ALA A 135 15.38 -12.14 -5.49
CA ALA A 135 16.56 -11.85 -6.29
C ALA A 135 17.44 -13.09 -6.25
N GLN A 136 17.82 -13.59 -7.40
CA GLN A 136 18.64 -14.79 -7.51
C GLN A 136 20.09 -14.42 -7.79
N ASP A 137 21.02 -15.24 -7.34
CA ASP A 137 22.44 -15.09 -7.62
C ASP A 137 22.72 -15.25 -9.13
N VAL A 138 23.66 -14.47 -9.64
CA VAL A 138 24.17 -14.60 -11.01
C VAL A 138 25.33 -15.59 -11.03
N ASN A 139 25.17 -16.67 -11.76
CA ASN A 139 26.21 -17.67 -11.94
C ASN A 139 26.68 -17.68 -13.40
N PHE A 140 27.91 -17.24 -13.65
CA PHE A 140 28.47 -17.19 -14.98
C PHE A 140 28.95 -18.56 -15.50
N GLY A 141 28.91 -19.59 -14.65
CA GLY A 141 29.41 -20.93 -15.03
C GLY A 141 30.95 -21.06 -14.92
N SER A 142 31.51 -22.00 -15.66
CA SER A 142 32.94 -22.31 -15.67
C SER A 142 33.48 -22.38 -17.09
N PHE A 143 34.49 -21.59 -17.37
CA PHE A 143 35.14 -21.53 -18.68
C PHE A 143 36.67 -21.43 -18.53
N ALA A 144 37.41 -21.96 -19.51
CA ALA A 144 38.85 -21.94 -19.48
C ALA A 144 39.46 -20.57 -19.82
N LEU A 145 38.74 -19.78 -20.64
CA LEU A 145 39.23 -18.49 -21.14
C LEU A 145 38.18 -17.40 -20.85
N VAL A 146 38.63 -16.22 -20.48
CA VAL A 146 37.77 -15.08 -20.13
C VAL A 146 36.81 -14.68 -21.25
N GLY A 147 37.25 -14.74 -22.52
CA GLY A 147 36.38 -14.40 -23.65
C GLY A 147 35.29 -15.41 -23.98
N GLN A 148 35.20 -16.52 -23.26
CA GLN A 148 34.19 -17.57 -23.46
C GLN A 148 32.94 -17.41 -22.58
N PHE A 149 32.95 -16.52 -21.61
CA PHE A 149 31.77 -16.27 -20.77
C PHE A 149 30.66 -15.63 -21.58
N ASN A 150 29.50 -16.27 -21.60
CA ASN A 150 28.32 -15.72 -22.24
C ASN A 150 27.58 -14.77 -21.27
N PRO A 151 26.84 -13.76 -21.79
CA PRO A 151 25.95 -12.98 -20.98
C PRO A 151 24.88 -13.84 -20.30
N ILE A 152 24.57 -13.55 -19.05
CA ILE A 152 23.54 -14.23 -18.28
C ILE A 152 22.37 -13.27 -18.08
N SER A 153 21.19 -13.63 -18.58
CA SER A 153 19.95 -12.89 -18.32
C SER A 153 19.21 -13.49 -17.15
N GLN A 154 18.75 -12.62 -16.25
CA GLN A 154 18.03 -12.98 -15.05
C GLN A 154 16.85 -12.02 -14.81
N THR A 155 16.00 -12.34 -13.87
CA THR A 155 14.91 -11.47 -13.42
C THR A 155 14.86 -11.41 -11.90
N ILE A 156 14.59 -10.23 -11.37
CA ILE A 156 14.12 -10.09 -10.00
C ILE A 156 12.60 -9.96 -10.02
N THR A 157 11.98 -10.32 -8.92
CA THR A 157 10.55 -10.11 -8.72
C THR A 157 10.30 -9.14 -7.59
N LEU A 158 9.38 -8.22 -7.80
CA LEU A 158 8.96 -7.24 -6.81
C LEU A 158 7.44 -7.03 -6.87
N THR A 159 6.88 -6.48 -5.80
CA THR A 159 5.47 -6.07 -5.75
C THR A 159 5.43 -4.66 -5.20
N CYS A 160 4.87 -3.73 -5.97
CA CYS A 160 4.62 -2.35 -5.54
C CYS A 160 3.14 -2.03 -5.61
N THR A 161 2.66 -1.17 -4.71
CA THR A 161 1.30 -0.64 -4.75
C THR A 161 1.00 -0.07 -6.13
N LYS A 162 -0.18 -0.37 -6.67
CA LYS A 162 -0.65 0.09 -7.98
C LYS A 162 -0.44 1.60 -8.15
N GLY A 163 0.12 1.99 -9.29
CA GLY A 163 0.38 3.38 -9.64
C GLY A 163 1.56 4.04 -8.91
N SER A 164 2.21 3.35 -7.96
CA SER A 164 3.40 3.88 -7.30
C SER A 164 4.60 3.81 -8.22
N THR A 165 5.27 4.93 -8.43
CA THR A 165 6.55 4.95 -9.14
C THR A 165 7.65 4.40 -8.25
N PHE A 166 8.58 3.68 -8.83
CA PHE A 166 9.78 3.18 -8.16
C PHE A 166 10.98 3.22 -9.08
N ASN A 167 12.17 3.13 -8.50
CA ASN A 167 13.43 2.94 -9.23
C ASN A 167 14.19 1.77 -8.60
N THR A 168 14.86 0.98 -9.43
CA THR A 168 15.76 -0.08 -8.97
C THR A 168 17.17 0.16 -9.49
N TYR A 169 18.15 -0.22 -8.70
CA TYR A 169 19.55 -0.24 -9.09
C TYR A 169 20.32 -1.24 -8.23
N VAL A 170 21.52 -1.59 -8.66
CA VAL A 170 22.46 -2.39 -7.86
C VAL A 170 23.61 -1.49 -7.36
N THR A 171 24.07 -1.80 -6.15
CA THR A 171 25.27 -1.13 -5.60
C THR A 171 26.51 -1.57 -6.35
N THR A 172 27.60 -0.82 -6.17
CA THR A 172 28.93 -1.35 -6.52
C THR A 172 29.24 -2.56 -5.63
N GLY A 173 29.92 -3.56 -6.20
CA GLY A 173 30.39 -4.71 -5.43
C GLY A 173 31.46 -4.36 -4.39
N ASP A 174 31.97 -5.39 -3.73
CA ASP A 174 33.00 -5.25 -2.69
C ASP A 174 34.35 -4.73 -3.23
N ASN A 175 34.62 -4.91 -4.53
CA ASN A 175 35.88 -4.56 -5.14
C ASN A 175 35.69 -3.72 -6.42
N PRO A 176 35.09 -2.52 -6.34
CA PRO A 176 34.83 -1.74 -7.55
C PRO A 176 36.11 -1.12 -8.12
N VAL A 177 36.18 -1.02 -9.44
CA VAL A 177 37.17 -0.23 -10.18
C VAL A 177 36.45 0.73 -11.12
N THR A 178 37.21 1.68 -11.70
CA THR A 178 36.62 2.61 -12.64
C THR A 178 35.93 1.86 -13.79
N ASN A 179 34.63 2.09 -13.97
CA ASN A 179 33.79 1.54 -15.04
C ASN A 179 33.48 0.03 -14.97
N TRP A 180 33.98 -0.73 -13.97
CA TRP A 180 33.72 -2.17 -13.83
C TRP A 180 33.52 -2.54 -12.36
N GLN A 181 32.72 -3.58 -12.14
CA GLN A 181 32.70 -4.32 -10.88
C GLN A 181 33.72 -5.47 -10.97
N GLN A 182 34.16 -6.00 -9.84
CA GLN A 182 35.12 -7.08 -9.80
C GLN A 182 34.72 -8.16 -8.81
N MET A 183 34.63 -9.40 -9.30
CA MET A 183 34.64 -10.59 -8.45
C MET A 183 36.08 -10.88 -8.02
N LYS A 184 36.27 -11.18 -6.75
CA LYS A 184 37.58 -11.56 -6.18
C LYS A 184 37.76 -13.07 -6.18
N LEU A 185 38.97 -13.53 -6.48
CA LEU A 185 39.37 -14.94 -6.35
C LEU A 185 39.24 -15.39 -4.90
N THR A 186 38.50 -16.48 -4.63
CA THR A 186 38.15 -16.92 -3.27
C THR A 186 39.05 -18.03 -2.73
N SER A 187 39.74 -18.79 -3.60
CA SER A 187 40.36 -20.09 -3.26
C SER A 187 41.89 -20.12 -3.36
N SER A 188 42.57 -18.96 -3.40
CA SER A 188 44.04 -18.93 -3.59
C SER A 188 44.69 -17.94 -2.61
N THR A 189 45.96 -18.16 -2.31
CA THR A 189 46.83 -17.17 -1.67
C THR A 189 47.16 -16.00 -2.62
N ALA A 190 46.90 -16.14 -3.92
CA ALA A 190 47.01 -15.08 -4.91
C ALA A 190 45.76 -14.18 -4.88
N THR A 191 45.98 -12.87 -4.98
CA THR A 191 44.88 -11.90 -5.15
C THR A 191 44.70 -11.67 -6.67
N ASP A 192 43.52 -12.06 -7.20
CA ASP A 192 43.16 -11.81 -8.59
C ASP A 192 41.68 -11.41 -8.67
N TYR A 193 41.31 -10.70 -9.74
CA TYR A 193 39.98 -10.13 -9.91
C TYR A 193 39.46 -10.35 -11.33
N LEU A 194 38.18 -10.72 -11.43
CA LEU A 194 37.46 -10.88 -12.69
C LEU A 194 36.44 -9.77 -12.87
N GLN A 195 36.60 -8.94 -13.88
CA GLN A 195 35.72 -7.79 -14.15
C GLN A 195 34.40 -8.24 -14.78
N TYR A 196 33.29 -7.64 -14.33
CA TYR A 196 31.94 -7.85 -14.85
C TYR A 196 31.10 -6.56 -14.76
N GLN A 197 29.92 -6.59 -15.40
CA GLN A 197 28.92 -5.54 -15.29
C GLN A 197 27.51 -6.10 -15.26
N LEU A 198 26.61 -5.28 -14.70
CA LEU A 198 25.17 -5.51 -14.67
C LEU A 198 24.46 -4.44 -15.49
N TYR A 199 23.57 -4.87 -16.39
CA TYR A 199 22.87 -4.01 -17.33
C TYR A 199 21.35 -4.16 -17.17
N GLN A 200 20.62 -3.10 -17.49
CA GLN A 200 19.15 -3.09 -17.49
C GLN A 200 18.61 -3.94 -18.65
N GLY A 201 17.52 -4.68 -18.38
CA GLY A 201 16.87 -5.50 -19.39
C GLY A 201 17.64 -6.78 -19.75
N THR A 202 17.15 -7.51 -20.74
CA THR A 202 17.73 -8.79 -21.18
C THR A 202 18.85 -8.62 -22.18
N SER A 203 19.04 -7.41 -22.71
CA SER A 203 20.07 -7.05 -23.68
C SER A 203 20.26 -5.53 -23.66
N GLY A 204 21.37 -5.06 -24.20
CA GLY A 204 21.68 -3.64 -24.26
C GLY A 204 22.94 -3.28 -23.48
N THR A 205 23.20 -1.99 -23.37
CA THR A 205 24.43 -1.45 -22.79
C THR A 205 24.19 -0.40 -21.68
N THR A 206 22.93 -0.25 -21.27
CA THR A 206 22.59 0.68 -20.18
C THR A 206 22.96 0.04 -18.85
N LEU A 207 23.92 0.61 -18.16
CA LEU A 207 24.36 0.15 -16.84
C LEU A 207 23.19 0.20 -15.83
N TRP A 208 23.16 -0.77 -14.93
CA TRP A 208 22.21 -0.79 -13.85
C TRP A 208 22.91 -0.43 -12.52
N ASN A 209 22.93 0.84 -12.21
CA ASN A 209 23.61 1.39 -11.03
C ASN A 209 22.90 2.64 -10.48
N ALA A 210 23.44 3.26 -9.43
CA ALA A 210 22.85 4.41 -8.77
C ALA A 210 22.74 5.67 -9.65
N THR A 211 23.58 5.82 -10.69
CA THR A 211 23.52 6.94 -11.64
C THR A 211 22.63 6.66 -12.84
N SER A 212 22.31 5.38 -13.09
CA SER A 212 21.44 4.91 -14.16
C SER A 212 20.46 3.89 -13.57
N MET A 213 19.45 4.41 -12.87
CA MET A 213 18.43 3.60 -12.23
C MET A 213 17.40 3.12 -13.27
N LEU A 214 16.85 1.94 -13.07
CA LEU A 214 15.73 1.42 -13.87
C LEU A 214 14.41 1.85 -13.25
N PRO A 215 13.64 2.76 -13.91
CA PRO A 215 12.35 3.21 -13.41
C PRO A 215 11.26 2.17 -13.68
N GLY A 216 10.24 2.19 -12.82
CA GLY A 216 9.06 1.37 -12.98
C GLY A 216 7.83 1.95 -12.31
N THR A 217 6.67 1.35 -12.60
CA THR A 217 5.39 1.69 -11.98
C THR A 217 4.75 0.43 -11.42
N GLY A 218 4.33 0.48 -10.18
CA GLY A 218 3.67 -0.62 -9.50
C GLY A 218 2.34 -1.00 -10.14
N THR A 219 2.11 -2.28 -10.27
CA THR A 219 0.85 -2.84 -10.81
C THR A 219 -0.10 -3.31 -9.70
N GLY A 220 0.35 -3.31 -8.43
CA GLY A 220 -0.37 -3.92 -7.31
C GLY A 220 -0.25 -5.44 -7.25
N THR A 221 0.48 -6.03 -8.18
CA THR A 221 0.77 -7.46 -8.27
C THR A 221 2.26 -7.68 -8.48
N GLN A 222 2.69 -8.93 -8.44
CA GLN A 222 4.08 -9.29 -8.70
C GLN A 222 4.50 -8.89 -10.13
N GLN A 223 5.64 -8.23 -10.23
CA GLN A 223 6.24 -7.75 -11.48
C GLN A 223 7.64 -8.34 -11.65
N LEU A 224 8.03 -8.56 -12.90
CA LEU A 224 9.35 -9.02 -13.30
C LEU A 224 10.20 -7.82 -13.74
N VAL A 225 11.40 -7.73 -13.21
CA VAL A 225 12.41 -6.74 -13.62
C VAL A 225 13.60 -7.49 -14.19
N PRO A 226 13.71 -7.56 -15.51
CA PRO A 226 14.81 -8.28 -16.17
C PRO A 226 16.10 -7.46 -16.11
N PHE A 227 17.21 -8.18 -16.02
CA PHE A 227 18.55 -7.63 -16.15
C PHE A 227 19.48 -8.68 -16.79
N HIS A 228 20.64 -8.27 -17.24
CA HIS A 228 21.68 -9.19 -17.66
C HIS A 228 23.04 -8.80 -17.08
N ALA A 229 23.88 -9.81 -16.94
CA ALA A 229 25.23 -9.71 -16.43
C ALA A 229 26.23 -10.15 -17.50
N LEU A 230 27.34 -9.47 -17.61
CA LEU A 230 28.40 -9.75 -18.58
C LEU A 230 29.78 -9.69 -17.93
N VAL A 231 30.57 -10.73 -18.08
CA VAL A 231 32.02 -10.70 -17.78
C VAL A 231 32.72 -9.89 -18.86
N ASN A 232 33.65 -9.01 -18.49
CA ASN A 232 34.40 -8.19 -19.43
C ASN A 232 35.23 -9.11 -20.38
N PRO A 233 34.88 -9.25 -21.65
CA PRO A 233 35.59 -10.17 -22.55
C PRO A 233 36.99 -9.64 -22.96
N ASN A 234 37.23 -8.35 -22.75
CA ASN A 234 38.48 -7.69 -23.20
C ASN A 234 39.54 -7.58 -22.10
N GLN A 235 39.32 -8.20 -20.93
CA GLN A 235 40.32 -8.25 -19.87
C GLN A 235 41.32 -9.37 -20.11
N SER A 236 42.52 -9.27 -19.52
CA SER A 236 43.53 -10.33 -19.56
C SER A 236 43.00 -11.62 -18.94
N GLN A 237 43.62 -12.75 -19.32
CA GLN A 237 43.34 -14.05 -18.68
C GLN A 237 43.60 -13.96 -17.17
N ARG A 238 42.85 -14.71 -16.41
CA ARG A 238 42.86 -14.69 -14.95
C ARG A 238 43.35 -16.01 -14.38
N THR A 239 43.80 -15.96 -13.13
CA THR A 239 44.19 -17.17 -12.39
C THR A 239 42.99 -18.13 -12.32
N PRO A 240 43.18 -19.42 -12.62
CA PRO A 240 42.10 -20.41 -12.47
C PRO A 240 41.61 -20.49 -11.03
N GLY A 241 40.28 -20.49 -10.82
CA GLY A 241 39.68 -20.58 -9.49
C GLY A 241 38.25 -20.04 -9.46
N SER A 242 37.66 -20.03 -8.28
CA SER A 242 36.34 -19.48 -8.06
C SER A 242 36.43 -17.97 -7.74
N TYR A 243 35.58 -17.19 -8.39
CA TYR A 243 35.48 -15.75 -8.23
C TYR A 243 34.11 -15.37 -7.68
N GLN A 244 34.06 -14.48 -6.73
CA GLN A 244 32.81 -14.02 -6.08
C GLN A 244 32.84 -12.52 -5.82
N ASP A 245 31.67 -11.90 -5.90
CA ASP A 245 31.40 -10.53 -5.47
C ASP A 245 30.00 -10.46 -4.85
N ASN A 246 29.76 -9.45 -4.01
CA ASN A 246 28.46 -9.19 -3.40
C ASN A 246 27.97 -7.82 -3.84
N VAL A 247 26.79 -7.78 -4.42
CA VAL A 247 26.09 -6.55 -4.79
C VAL A 247 24.72 -6.51 -4.09
N SER A 248 24.29 -5.35 -3.68
CA SER A 248 22.95 -5.17 -3.10
C SER A 248 22.00 -4.61 -4.14
N LEU A 249 20.82 -5.21 -4.23
CA LEU A 249 19.70 -4.64 -4.98
C LEU A 249 19.02 -3.58 -4.13
N VAL A 250 18.86 -2.38 -4.67
CA VAL A 250 18.19 -1.25 -4.01
C VAL A 250 16.90 -0.93 -4.75
N LEU A 251 15.83 -0.76 -3.98
CA LEU A 251 14.50 -0.35 -4.44
C LEU A 251 14.13 0.95 -3.75
N VAL A 252 13.88 2.00 -4.53
CA VAL A 252 13.50 3.36 -4.07
C VAL A 252 12.10 3.68 -4.55
N TYR A 253 11.16 4.09 -3.63
CA TYR A 253 9.75 4.39 -3.94
C TYR A 253 9.14 5.50 -3.10
#